data_a6fad4eb5c39d725555e0239a376cbe8
#
_entry.id   a6fad4eb5c39d725555e0239a376cbe8
#
_cell.length_a   1.000
_cell.length_b   1.000
_cell.length_c   1.000
_cell.angle_alpha   90.00
_cell.angle_beta   90.00
_cell.angle_gamma   90.00
#
_symmetry.space_group_name_H-M   'P 1'
#
loop_
_entity.id
_entity.type
_entity.pdbx_description
1 polymer ?
#
loop_
_entity_poly.entity_id
_entity_poly.type
_entity_poly.pdbx_seq_one_letter_code
_entity_poly.pdbx_strand_id
1 'polypeptide(L)'
;MKDLLQSLLKEAGIEPALIEEIQEVGVPKKAATGELLITPGSTSMYMPFVLNGVLSVVRQDDNGNEILLYYLEGGETCAMSLACCIEGKKNDFKVTAEEDSVLWMVPMSHLDKWIQEYKSFRKYIFSSYQVRFDELLETIDSITFLKLYERLYKYLLDKKQATRSYEINMSHEQIAQHLNTSRVVVSRLLKQLENENKIEIERNKISIL
;
A
#
# COMPACT_ATOMS: atom_id res chain seq x y z
N MET A 1 23.47 -16.02 -5.09
CA MET A 1 22.09 -15.70 -5.55
C MET A 1 21.10 -16.80 -5.23
N LYS A 2 21.35 -18.07 -5.62
CA LYS A 2 20.46 -19.19 -5.27
C LYS A 2 20.27 -19.38 -3.76
N ASP A 3 21.32 -19.24 -2.97
CA ASP A 3 21.25 -19.36 -1.50
C ASP A 3 20.40 -18.24 -0.89
N LEU A 4 20.53 -17.00 -1.40
CA LEU A 4 19.72 -15.87 -0.97
C LEU A 4 18.23 -16.07 -1.33
N LEU A 5 17.94 -16.48 -2.56
CA LEU A 5 16.59 -16.84 -2.99
C LEU A 5 15.99 -17.91 -2.06
N GLN A 6 16.77 -18.98 -1.79
CA GLN A 6 16.34 -20.05 -0.90
C GLN A 6 15.99 -19.54 0.51
N SER A 7 16.82 -18.66 1.07
CA SER A 7 16.57 -18.07 2.39
C SER A 7 15.26 -17.27 2.39
N LEU A 8 15.09 -16.35 1.45
CA LEU A 8 13.91 -15.50 1.33
C LEU A 8 12.62 -16.31 1.13
N LEU A 9 12.64 -17.32 0.25
CA LEU A 9 11.49 -18.17 -0.01
C LEU A 9 11.14 -19.06 1.20
N LYS A 10 12.14 -19.53 1.96
CA LYS A 10 11.90 -20.25 3.22
C LYS A 10 11.27 -19.36 4.28
N GLU A 11 11.72 -18.12 4.43
CA GLU A 11 11.13 -17.13 5.33
C GLU A 11 9.68 -16.83 4.94
N ALA A 12 9.39 -16.76 3.64
CA ALA A 12 8.04 -16.62 3.10
C ALA A 12 7.16 -17.88 3.29
N GLY A 13 7.73 -18.96 3.84
CA GLY A 13 7.02 -20.22 4.11
C GLY A 13 6.79 -21.10 2.89
N ILE A 14 7.58 -20.90 1.83
CA ILE A 14 7.55 -21.77 0.62
C ILE A 14 8.19 -23.11 0.93
N GLU A 15 7.55 -24.18 0.51
CA GLU A 15 8.00 -25.55 0.71
C GLU A 15 9.25 -25.89 -0.13
N PRO A 16 10.17 -26.74 0.39
CA PRO A 16 11.46 -27.01 -0.25
C PRO A 16 11.36 -27.49 -1.71
N ALA A 17 10.40 -28.37 -2.02
CA ALA A 17 10.22 -28.89 -3.36
C ALA A 17 9.92 -27.78 -4.38
N LEU A 18 9.10 -26.78 -4.00
CA LEU A 18 8.82 -25.65 -4.87
C LEU A 18 10.03 -24.71 -4.99
N ILE A 19 10.80 -24.53 -3.91
CA ILE A 19 12.03 -23.72 -3.97
C ILE A 19 13.01 -24.31 -5.01
N GLU A 20 13.15 -25.62 -5.06
CA GLU A 20 13.99 -26.31 -6.05
C GLU A 20 13.47 -26.05 -7.48
N GLU A 21 12.16 -26.19 -7.73
CA GLU A 21 11.57 -25.89 -9.04
C GLU A 21 11.80 -24.41 -9.43
N ILE A 22 11.59 -23.46 -8.51
CA ILE A 22 11.82 -22.02 -8.75
C ILE A 22 13.29 -21.76 -9.11
N GLN A 23 14.22 -22.43 -8.44
CA GLN A 23 15.66 -22.31 -8.72
C GLN A 23 16.07 -22.92 -10.06
N GLU A 24 15.36 -23.95 -10.51
CA GLU A 24 15.62 -24.62 -11.78
C GLU A 24 15.13 -23.81 -12.98
N VAL A 25 13.89 -23.32 -12.92
CA VAL A 25 13.25 -22.65 -14.08
C VAL A 25 13.54 -21.15 -14.15
N GLY A 26 13.92 -20.53 -13.03
CA GLY A 26 14.18 -19.11 -12.94
C GLY A 26 15.60 -18.73 -13.34
N VAL A 27 15.75 -17.45 -13.73
CA VAL A 27 17.04 -16.86 -14.12
C VAL A 27 17.30 -15.59 -13.35
N PRO A 28 18.56 -15.33 -12.94
CA PRO A 28 18.90 -14.09 -12.29
C PRO A 28 18.90 -12.91 -13.28
N LYS A 29 18.43 -11.75 -12.81
CA LYS A 29 18.51 -10.48 -13.52
C LYS A 29 19.08 -9.42 -12.58
N LYS A 30 20.05 -8.65 -13.04
CA LYS A 30 20.47 -7.40 -12.40
C LYS A 30 19.74 -6.25 -13.07
N ALA A 31 19.31 -5.28 -12.29
CA ALA A 31 18.71 -4.06 -12.75
C ALA A 31 19.49 -2.89 -12.16
N ALA A 32 19.91 -1.96 -13.02
CA ALA A 32 20.55 -0.73 -12.59
C ALA A 32 19.52 0.26 -12.05
N THR A 33 19.96 1.16 -11.18
CA THR A 33 19.12 2.29 -10.72
C THR A 33 18.49 3.02 -11.89
N GLY A 34 17.17 3.23 -11.85
CA GLY A 34 16.38 3.87 -12.91
C GLY A 34 15.99 2.95 -14.07
N GLU A 35 16.40 1.67 -14.07
CA GLU A 35 16.01 0.72 -15.13
C GLU A 35 14.51 0.44 -15.06
N LEU A 36 13.83 0.59 -16.20
CA LEU A 36 12.43 0.28 -16.37
C LEU A 36 12.25 -1.22 -16.66
N LEU A 37 11.67 -1.94 -15.72
CA LEU A 37 11.50 -3.40 -15.78
C LEU A 37 10.18 -3.83 -16.40
N ILE A 38 9.11 -3.07 -16.14
CA ILE A 38 7.77 -3.28 -16.71
C ILE A 38 7.26 -1.94 -17.23
N THR A 39 6.79 -1.95 -18.49
CA THR A 39 6.27 -0.77 -19.18
C THR A 39 4.75 -0.90 -19.33
N PRO A 40 3.96 0.17 -19.15
CA PRO A 40 2.54 0.16 -19.49
C PRO A 40 2.29 -0.31 -20.93
N GLY A 41 1.26 -1.12 -21.13
CA GLY A 41 0.93 -1.73 -22.43
C GLY A 41 1.72 -2.99 -22.77
N SER A 42 2.76 -3.34 -22.02
CA SER A 42 3.50 -4.61 -22.17
C SER A 42 2.75 -5.79 -21.56
N THR A 43 3.21 -7.00 -21.88
CA THR A 43 2.74 -8.25 -21.24
C THR A 43 3.86 -8.80 -20.37
N SER A 44 3.56 -9.12 -19.12
CA SER A 44 4.52 -9.75 -18.22
C SER A 44 4.69 -11.23 -18.56
N MET A 45 5.88 -11.62 -18.99
CA MET A 45 6.25 -13.01 -19.28
C MET A 45 6.93 -13.69 -18.08
N TYR A 46 7.40 -12.90 -17.12
CA TYR A 46 8.14 -13.35 -15.95
C TYR A 46 7.58 -12.72 -14.69
N MET A 47 7.58 -13.49 -13.62
CA MET A 47 7.33 -13.06 -12.26
C MET A 47 8.67 -12.74 -11.60
N PRO A 48 8.92 -11.49 -11.17
CA PRO A 48 10.12 -11.13 -10.44
C PRO A 48 9.99 -11.50 -8.97
N PHE A 49 10.98 -12.18 -8.41
CA PHE A 49 11.25 -12.19 -6.99
C PHE A 49 12.40 -11.22 -6.74
N VAL A 50 12.21 -10.23 -5.90
CA VAL A 50 13.27 -9.30 -5.50
C VAL A 50 14.19 -10.03 -4.52
N LEU A 51 15.47 -10.14 -4.85
CA LEU A 51 16.47 -10.73 -3.96
C LEU A 51 17.17 -9.67 -3.12
N ASN A 52 17.44 -8.53 -3.72
CA ASN A 52 18.08 -7.37 -3.09
C ASN A 52 17.74 -6.12 -3.90
N GLY A 53 17.66 -4.98 -3.23
CA GLY A 53 17.29 -3.70 -3.83
C GLY A 53 15.80 -3.39 -3.65
N VAL A 54 15.39 -2.28 -4.25
CA VAL A 54 14.05 -1.71 -4.15
C VAL A 54 13.50 -1.40 -5.53
N LEU A 55 12.28 -1.83 -5.82
CA LEU A 55 11.56 -1.48 -7.03
C LEU A 55 10.33 -0.64 -6.67
N SER A 56 10.03 0.40 -7.45
CA SER A 56 8.75 1.11 -7.36
C SER A 56 7.74 0.59 -8.36
N VAL A 57 6.49 0.47 -7.93
CA VAL A 57 5.34 0.16 -8.78
C VAL A 57 4.47 1.41 -8.86
N VAL A 58 4.35 1.95 -10.06
CA VAL A 58 3.72 3.24 -10.34
C VAL A 58 2.62 3.06 -11.38
N ARG A 59 1.46 3.66 -11.15
CA ARG A 59 0.39 3.78 -12.14
C ARG A 59 0.35 5.19 -12.70
N GLN A 60 0.05 5.30 -13.99
CA GLN A 60 -0.11 6.57 -14.66
C GLN A 60 -1.59 6.80 -14.98
N ASP A 61 -2.10 8.00 -14.73
CA ASP A 61 -3.44 8.40 -15.15
C ASP A 61 -3.45 8.84 -16.63
N ASP A 62 -4.65 9.11 -17.16
CA ASP A 62 -4.84 9.52 -18.56
C ASP A 62 -4.16 10.87 -18.90
N ASN A 63 -3.80 11.67 -17.89
CA ASN A 63 -3.12 12.96 -18.05
C ASN A 63 -1.59 12.83 -17.92
N GLY A 64 -1.11 11.62 -17.65
CA GLY A 64 0.32 11.35 -17.47
C GLY A 64 0.84 11.59 -16.05
N ASN A 65 -0.03 11.88 -15.08
CA ASN A 65 0.39 11.96 -13.68
C ASN A 65 0.67 10.58 -13.13
N GLU A 66 1.76 10.46 -12.37
CA GLU A 66 2.18 9.21 -11.77
C GLU A 66 1.75 9.12 -10.32
N ILE A 67 1.21 7.97 -9.95
CA ILE A 67 0.85 7.62 -8.58
C ILE A 67 1.67 6.40 -8.19
N LEU A 68 2.51 6.57 -7.17
CA LEU A 68 3.19 5.45 -6.54
C LEU A 68 2.17 4.58 -5.84
N LEU A 69 2.13 3.30 -6.20
CA LEU A 69 1.24 2.33 -5.57
C LEU A 69 1.93 1.69 -4.37
N TYR A 70 3.14 1.17 -4.56
CA TYR A 70 3.94 0.54 -3.51
C TYR A 70 5.39 0.32 -3.96
N TYR A 71 6.24 -0.01 -3.01
CA TYR A 71 7.58 -0.54 -3.26
C TYR A 71 7.60 -2.06 -3.15
N LEU A 72 8.58 -2.68 -3.81
CA LEU A 72 8.90 -4.11 -3.69
C LEU A 72 10.31 -4.23 -3.15
N GLU A 73 10.47 -5.03 -2.12
CA GLU A 73 11.73 -5.27 -1.43
C GLU A 73 12.09 -6.77 -1.43
N GLY A 74 13.19 -7.10 -0.77
CA GLY A 74 13.69 -8.48 -0.72
C GLY A 74 12.65 -9.50 -0.22
N GLY A 75 12.44 -10.58 -0.96
CA GLY A 75 11.46 -11.62 -0.68
C GLY A 75 10.07 -11.39 -1.30
N GLU A 76 9.81 -10.23 -1.90
CA GLU A 76 8.53 -9.88 -2.49
C GLU A 76 8.46 -10.14 -4.00
N THR A 77 7.23 -10.21 -4.49
CA THR A 77 6.90 -10.29 -5.93
C THR A 77 5.85 -9.26 -6.31
N CYS A 78 5.76 -8.96 -7.60
CA CYS A 78 4.81 -7.97 -8.12
C CYS A 78 3.40 -8.55 -8.26
N ALA A 79 2.52 -8.27 -7.30
CA ALA A 79 1.12 -8.69 -7.32
C ALA A 79 0.37 -8.20 -8.58
N MET A 80 0.64 -6.97 -9.05
CA MET A 80 0.04 -6.42 -10.27
C MET A 80 0.41 -7.24 -11.51
N SER A 81 1.68 -7.66 -11.63
CA SER A 81 2.12 -8.52 -12.75
C SER A 81 1.42 -9.87 -12.75
N LEU A 82 1.19 -10.44 -11.57
CA LEU A 82 0.46 -11.70 -11.40
C LEU A 82 -0.99 -11.58 -11.87
N ALA A 83 -1.69 -10.50 -11.45
CA ALA A 83 -3.07 -10.25 -11.86
C ALA A 83 -3.20 -10.11 -13.38
N CYS A 84 -2.35 -9.28 -14.00
CA CYS A 84 -2.37 -9.07 -15.44
C CYS A 84 -2.10 -10.37 -16.21
N CYS A 85 -1.19 -11.20 -15.72
CA CYS A 85 -0.89 -12.50 -16.36
C CYS A 85 -2.08 -13.46 -16.29
N ILE A 86 -2.67 -13.64 -15.10
CA ILE A 86 -3.82 -14.54 -14.89
C ILE A 86 -5.02 -14.12 -15.76
N GLU A 87 -5.27 -12.80 -15.87
CA GLU A 87 -6.36 -12.27 -16.68
C GLU A 87 -6.03 -12.14 -18.18
N GLY A 88 -4.79 -12.40 -18.60
CA GLY A 88 -4.35 -12.19 -19.97
C GLY A 88 -4.36 -10.73 -20.42
N LYS A 89 -4.28 -9.79 -19.47
CA LYS A 89 -4.30 -8.35 -19.72
C LYS A 89 -2.89 -7.78 -19.87
N LYS A 90 -2.81 -6.65 -20.56
CA LYS A 90 -1.60 -5.83 -20.59
C LYS A 90 -1.43 -5.08 -19.27
N ASN A 91 -0.17 -4.84 -18.90
CA ASN A 91 0.15 -4.04 -17.72
C ASN A 91 -0.34 -2.60 -17.90
N ASP A 92 -1.02 -2.04 -16.89
CA ASP A 92 -1.42 -0.63 -16.82
C ASP A 92 -0.58 0.17 -15.79
N PHE A 93 0.58 -0.38 -15.45
CA PHE A 93 1.54 0.15 -14.48
C PHE A 93 2.97 0.02 -15.02
N LYS A 94 3.90 0.75 -14.41
CA LYS A 94 5.33 0.60 -14.65
C LYS A 94 6.03 0.12 -13.38
N VAL A 95 7.14 -0.60 -13.56
CA VAL A 95 8.04 -1.01 -12.46
C VAL A 95 9.43 -0.52 -12.79
N THR A 96 10.02 0.24 -11.87
CA THR A 96 11.36 0.83 -12.02
C THR A 96 12.23 0.44 -10.83
N ALA A 97 13.50 0.18 -11.07
CA ALA A 97 14.48 -0.04 -10.02
C ALA A 97 14.87 1.31 -9.38
N GLU A 98 14.60 1.48 -8.08
CA GLU A 98 14.97 2.69 -7.33
C GLU A 98 16.47 2.71 -6.97
N GLU A 99 17.06 1.53 -6.87
CA GLU A 99 18.48 1.31 -6.64
C GLU A 99 18.96 0.08 -7.41
N ASP A 100 20.27 -0.15 -7.45
CA ASP A 100 20.85 -1.35 -8.08
C ASP A 100 20.28 -2.60 -7.42
N SER A 101 19.53 -3.36 -8.20
CA SER A 101 18.70 -4.46 -7.71
C SER A 101 19.07 -5.79 -8.33
N VAL A 102 18.83 -6.85 -7.58
CA VAL A 102 18.99 -8.23 -8.03
C VAL A 102 17.67 -8.97 -7.94
N LEU A 103 17.24 -9.51 -9.07
CA LEU A 103 15.96 -10.19 -9.22
C LEU A 103 16.16 -11.66 -9.61
N TRP A 104 15.20 -12.49 -9.24
CA TRP A 104 15.04 -13.84 -9.78
C TRP A 104 13.78 -13.87 -10.65
N MET A 105 13.95 -14.03 -11.95
CA MET A 105 12.88 -13.95 -12.93
C MET A 105 12.35 -15.34 -13.24
N VAL A 106 11.11 -15.61 -12.91
CA VAL A 106 10.46 -16.91 -13.10
C VAL A 106 9.41 -16.83 -14.21
N PRO A 107 9.41 -17.77 -15.20
CA PRO A 107 8.40 -17.75 -16.24
C PRO A 107 6.98 -17.87 -15.70
N MET A 108 6.08 -17.00 -16.15
CA MET A 108 4.67 -16.98 -15.73
C MET A 108 3.91 -18.27 -16.09
N SER A 109 4.42 -19.04 -17.07
CA SER A 109 3.82 -20.33 -17.49
C SER A 109 3.78 -21.38 -16.38
N HIS A 110 4.57 -21.24 -15.32
CA HIS A 110 4.57 -22.15 -14.18
C HIS A 110 3.53 -21.81 -13.10
N LEU A 111 2.95 -20.61 -13.14
CA LEU A 111 2.05 -20.11 -12.08
C LEU A 111 0.85 -21.00 -11.83
N ASP A 112 0.11 -21.36 -12.90
CA ASP A 112 -1.11 -22.16 -12.76
C ASP A 112 -0.84 -23.51 -12.12
N LYS A 113 0.25 -24.18 -12.56
CA LYS A 113 0.71 -25.44 -11.96
C LYS A 113 0.99 -25.24 -10.47
N TRP A 114 1.80 -24.25 -10.11
CA TRP A 114 2.21 -24.03 -8.72
C TRP A 114 1.06 -23.59 -7.81
N ILE A 115 0.12 -22.81 -8.31
CA ILE A 115 -1.09 -22.45 -7.57
C ILE A 115 -1.94 -23.68 -7.27
N GLN A 116 -1.99 -24.66 -8.19
CA GLN A 116 -2.77 -25.89 -7.99
C GLN A 116 -2.06 -26.89 -7.08
N GLU A 117 -0.76 -27.10 -7.26
CA GLU A 117 -0.01 -28.16 -6.60
C GLU A 117 0.51 -27.75 -5.21
N TYR A 118 0.94 -26.49 -5.03
CA TYR A 118 1.64 -26.06 -3.82
C TYR A 118 0.78 -25.11 -2.95
N LYS A 119 0.36 -25.63 -1.79
CA LYS A 119 -0.44 -24.85 -0.83
C LYS A 119 0.34 -23.65 -0.29
N SER A 120 1.64 -23.78 -0.09
CA SER A 120 2.51 -22.70 0.35
C SER A 120 2.57 -21.56 -0.65
N PHE A 121 2.62 -21.86 -1.94
CA PHE A 121 2.61 -20.86 -3.01
C PHE A 121 1.29 -20.09 -3.08
N ARG A 122 0.15 -20.80 -3.00
CA ARG A 122 -1.16 -20.12 -2.89
C ARG A 122 -1.19 -19.15 -1.72
N LYS A 123 -0.74 -19.60 -0.53
CA LYS A 123 -0.68 -18.73 0.65
C LYS A 123 0.21 -17.52 0.41
N TYR A 124 1.38 -17.70 -0.17
CA TYR A 124 2.31 -16.62 -0.50
C TYR A 124 1.67 -15.58 -1.43
N ILE A 125 1.02 -16.02 -2.50
CA ILE A 125 0.33 -15.13 -3.44
C ILE A 125 -0.78 -14.34 -2.73
N PHE A 126 -1.66 -15.01 -1.97
CA PHE A 126 -2.72 -14.32 -1.23
C PHE A 126 -2.16 -13.34 -0.17
N SER A 127 -1.08 -13.72 0.51
CA SER A 127 -0.43 -12.81 1.46
C SER A 127 0.16 -11.58 0.77
N SER A 128 0.74 -11.72 -0.42
CA SER A 128 1.22 -10.59 -1.21
C SER A 128 0.08 -9.63 -1.58
N TYR A 129 -1.08 -10.13 -1.96
CA TYR A 129 -2.26 -9.28 -2.22
C TYR A 129 -2.80 -8.64 -0.94
N GLN A 130 -2.83 -9.40 0.18
CA GLN A 130 -3.30 -8.87 1.46
C GLN A 130 -2.48 -7.67 1.91
N VAL A 131 -1.16 -7.74 1.83
CA VAL A 131 -0.27 -6.60 2.17
C VAL A 131 -0.61 -5.38 1.31
N ARG A 132 -0.77 -5.53 -0.01
CA ARG A 132 -1.12 -4.42 -0.91
C ARG A 132 -2.52 -3.86 -0.64
N PHE A 133 -3.46 -4.72 -0.27
CA PHE A 133 -4.81 -4.28 0.12
C PHE A 133 -4.80 -3.48 1.42
N ASP A 134 -4.03 -3.92 2.41
CA ASP A 134 -3.90 -3.21 3.69
C ASP A 134 -3.23 -1.84 3.49
N GLU A 135 -2.16 -1.75 2.68
CA GLU A 135 -1.52 -0.47 2.30
C GLU A 135 -2.50 0.48 1.60
N LEU A 136 -3.37 -0.05 0.72
CA LEU A 136 -4.40 0.73 0.05
C LEU A 136 -5.43 1.27 1.04
N LEU A 137 -5.88 0.45 1.99
CA LEU A 137 -6.80 0.86 3.05
C LEU A 137 -6.18 1.96 3.94
N GLU A 138 -4.92 1.82 4.33
CA GLU A 138 -4.20 2.85 5.09
C GLU A 138 -4.11 4.17 4.31
N THR A 139 -3.88 4.10 3.01
CA THR A 139 -3.85 5.30 2.15
C THR A 139 -5.22 5.98 2.09
N ILE A 140 -6.30 5.21 1.90
CA ILE A 140 -7.68 5.73 1.90
C ILE A 140 -8.01 6.35 3.25
N ASP A 141 -7.69 5.68 4.35
CA ASP A 141 -7.89 6.17 5.70
C ASP A 141 -7.13 7.50 5.92
N SER A 142 -5.86 7.56 5.53
CA SER A 142 -5.03 8.75 5.64
C SER A 142 -5.66 9.94 4.89
N ILE A 143 -6.04 9.76 3.63
CA ILE A 143 -6.69 10.82 2.83
C ILE A 143 -8.03 11.25 3.46
N THR A 144 -8.81 10.31 3.94
CA THR A 144 -10.13 10.57 4.52
C THR A 144 -10.00 11.31 5.85
N PHE A 145 -9.13 10.85 6.73
CA PHE A 145 -8.93 11.44 8.05
C PHE A 145 -8.24 12.80 7.99
N LEU A 146 -7.25 13.01 7.12
CA LEU A 146 -6.64 14.32 6.93
C LEU A 146 -7.65 15.37 6.48
N LYS A 147 -8.46 15.06 5.46
CA LYS A 147 -9.52 15.97 5.00
C LYS A 147 -10.56 16.26 6.09
N LEU A 148 -10.96 15.27 6.86
CA LEU A 148 -11.93 15.42 7.93
C LEU A 148 -11.35 16.16 9.14
N TYR A 149 -10.08 15.94 9.45
CA TYR A 149 -9.35 16.69 10.48
C TYR A 149 -9.31 18.20 10.16
N GLU A 150 -8.95 18.56 8.93
CA GLU A 150 -8.93 19.94 8.48
C GLU A 150 -10.34 20.56 8.50
N ARG A 151 -11.35 19.82 8.07
CA ARG A 151 -12.76 20.24 8.12
C ARG A 151 -13.24 20.44 9.54
N LEU A 152 -12.90 19.54 10.47
CA LEU A 152 -13.23 19.68 11.89
C LEU A 152 -12.58 20.91 12.50
N TYR A 153 -11.29 21.12 12.29
CA TYR A 153 -10.58 22.28 12.84
C TYR A 153 -11.14 23.60 12.28
N LYS A 154 -11.36 23.67 10.97
CA LYS A 154 -12.01 24.81 10.34
C LYS A 154 -13.41 25.06 10.92
N TYR A 155 -14.23 24.01 11.08
CA TYR A 155 -15.55 24.12 11.68
C TYR A 155 -15.50 24.73 13.09
N LEU A 156 -14.54 24.34 13.93
CA LEU A 156 -14.37 24.93 15.26
C LEU A 156 -13.97 26.40 15.18
N LEU A 157 -13.07 26.80 14.30
CA LEU A 157 -12.66 28.17 14.07
C LEU A 157 -13.83 29.04 13.56
N ASP A 158 -14.59 28.55 12.58
CA ASP A 158 -15.77 29.26 12.06
C ASP A 158 -16.82 29.44 13.17
N LYS A 159 -16.99 28.44 14.04
CA LYS A 159 -17.89 28.51 15.19
C LYS A 159 -17.44 29.56 16.20
N LYS A 160 -16.13 29.58 16.57
CA LYS A 160 -15.52 30.62 17.43
C LYS A 160 -15.79 32.01 16.88
N GLN A 161 -15.59 32.21 15.58
CA GLN A 161 -15.81 33.50 14.94
C GLN A 161 -17.28 33.92 14.96
N ALA A 162 -18.19 33.01 14.65
CA ALA A 162 -19.63 33.30 14.64
C ALA A 162 -20.20 33.59 16.01
N THR A 163 -19.77 32.89 17.06
CA THR A 163 -20.24 33.06 18.43
C THR A 163 -19.45 34.12 19.22
N ARG A 164 -18.33 34.58 18.68
CA ARG A 164 -17.33 35.43 19.37
C ARG A 164 -16.89 34.87 20.73
N SER A 165 -16.84 33.53 20.81
CA SER A 165 -16.46 32.79 22.02
C SER A 165 -15.37 31.78 21.68
N TYR A 166 -14.38 31.64 22.55
CA TYR A 166 -13.37 30.62 22.50
C TYR A 166 -13.90 29.26 22.98
N GLU A 167 -15.06 29.25 23.62
CA GLU A 167 -15.71 28.06 24.16
C GLU A 167 -16.87 27.62 23.28
N ILE A 168 -16.84 26.35 22.88
CA ILE A 168 -17.85 25.71 22.06
C ILE A 168 -18.55 24.65 22.90
N ASN A 169 -19.80 24.93 23.29
CA ASN A 169 -20.62 24.02 24.08
C ASN A 169 -21.41 23.08 23.20
N MET A 170 -20.74 22.02 22.71
CA MET A 170 -21.32 20.99 21.85
C MET A 170 -20.82 19.61 22.23
N SER A 171 -21.70 18.62 22.08
CA SER A 171 -21.30 17.22 22.18
C SER A 171 -20.59 16.75 20.91
N HIS A 172 -19.74 15.73 21.04
CA HIS A 172 -19.10 15.08 19.88
C HIS A 172 -20.11 14.53 18.87
N GLU A 173 -21.30 14.12 19.32
CA GLU A 173 -22.40 13.65 18.48
C GLU A 173 -22.96 14.78 17.59
N GLN A 174 -23.19 15.97 18.17
CA GLN A 174 -23.65 17.13 17.40
C GLN A 174 -22.63 17.57 16.36
N ILE A 175 -21.34 17.58 16.71
CA ILE A 175 -20.26 17.87 15.77
C ILE A 175 -20.21 16.83 14.66
N ALA A 176 -20.38 15.55 15.00
CA ALA A 176 -20.39 14.47 14.04
C ALA A 176 -21.54 14.58 13.01
N GLN A 177 -22.73 14.97 13.48
CA GLN A 177 -23.87 15.26 12.60
C GLN A 177 -23.57 16.42 11.63
N HIS A 178 -23.02 17.52 12.12
CA HIS A 178 -22.66 18.69 11.30
C HIS A 178 -21.59 18.40 10.26
N LEU A 179 -20.66 17.49 10.55
CA LEU A 179 -19.57 17.10 9.65
C LEU A 179 -19.89 15.86 8.80
N ASN A 180 -21.10 15.31 8.97
CA ASN A 180 -21.55 14.08 8.32
C ASN A 180 -20.58 12.90 8.51
N THR A 181 -20.27 12.62 9.78
CA THR A 181 -19.35 11.56 10.21
C THR A 181 -19.82 10.90 11.51
N SER A 182 -19.06 9.94 12.04
CA SER A 182 -19.41 9.28 13.30
C SER A 182 -18.83 9.99 14.52
N ARG A 183 -19.53 9.88 15.67
CA ARG A 183 -19.04 10.36 16.97
C ARG A 183 -17.66 9.82 17.33
N VAL A 184 -17.39 8.56 16.99
CA VAL A 184 -16.11 7.89 17.30
C VAL A 184 -14.96 8.60 16.56
N VAL A 185 -15.16 8.91 15.28
CA VAL A 185 -14.16 9.61 14.46
C VAL A 185 -13.94 11.03 15.00
N VAL A 186 -15.00 11.80 15.30
CA VAL A 186 -14.87 13.14 15.89
C VAL A 186 -14.11 13.07 17.21
N SER A 187 -14.43 12.13 18.08
CA SER A 187 -13.72 11.98 19.36
C SER A 187 -12.21 11.74 19.18
N ARG A 188 -11.83 10.92 18.21
CA ARG A 188 -10.43 10.65 17.87
C ARG A 188 -9.72 11.90 17.33
N LEU A 189 -10.36 12.62 16.42
CA LEU A 189 -9.78 13.82 15.80
C LEU A 189 -9.68 14.99 16.79
N LEU A 190 -10.67 15.17 17.67
CA LEU A 190 -10.59 16.16 18.75
C LEU A 190 -9.42 15.84 19.68
N LYS A 191 -9.24 14.56 20.05
CA LYS A 191 -8.09 14.15 20.88
C LYS A 191 -6.75 14.43 20.21
N GLN A 192 -6.69 14.31 18.88
CA GLN A 192 -5.50 14.69 18.10
C GLN A 192 -5.26 16.20 18.17
N LEU A 193 -6.29 17.03 17.97
CA LEU A 193 -6.19 18.50 18.10
C LEU A 193 -5.74 18.92 19.51
N GLU A 194 -6.22 18.25 20.55
CA GLU A 194 -5.80 18.48 21.93
C GLU A 194 -4.32 18.12 22.14
N ASN A 195 -3.87 16.98 21.64
CA ASN A 195 -2.46 16.57 21.71
C ASN A 195 -1.52 17.55 20.96
N GLU A 196 -2.03 18.25 19.95
CA GLU A 196 -1.33 19.30 19.20
C GLU A 196 -1.43 20.67 19.87
N ASN A 197 -2.02 20.77 21.06
CA ASN A 197 -2.25 22.02 21.81
C ASN A 197 -3.04 23.07 21.01
N LYS A 198 -3.96 22.64 20.14
CA LYS A 198 -4.85 23.53 19.39
C LYS A 198 -6.18 23.79 20.11
N ILE A 199 -6.60 22.84 20.92
CA ILE A 199 -7.83 22.89 21.70
C ILE A 199 -7.62 22.23 23.06
N GLU A 200 -8.54 22.51 23.99
CA GLU A 200 -8.70 21.82 25.28
C GLU A 200 -10.11 21.21 25.33
N ILE A 201 -10.24 19.96 25.78
CA ILE A 201 -11.51 19.26 25.84
C ILE A 201 -11.94 19.04 27.28
N GLU A 202 -13.11 19.56 27.61
CA GLU A 202 -13.82 19.29 28.86
C GLU A 202 -15.16 18.59 28.57
N ARG A 203 -15.88 18.20 29.60
CA ARG A 203 -17.19 17.57 29.44
C ARG A 203 -18.18 18.51 28.71
N ASN A 204 -18.53 18.15 27.47
CA ASN A 204 -19.40 18.90 26.55
C ASN A 204 -18.92 20.34 26.25
N LYS A 205 -17.64 20.64 26.44
CA LYS A 205 -17.04 21.92 26.14
C LYS A 205 -15.70 21.73 25.44
N ILE A 206 -15.46 22.52 24.41
CA ILE A 206 -14.21 22.54 23.66
C ILE A 206 -13.74 24.00 23.67
N SER A 207 -12.54 24.25 24.18
CA SER A 207 -11.90 25.54 24.19
C SER A 207 -10.82 25.60 23.12
N ILE A 208 -10.84 26.64 22.27
CA ILE A 208 -9.82 26.85 21.23
C ILE A 208 -8.69 27.69 21.83
N LEU A 209 -7.49 27.20 21.78
CA LEU A 209 -6.29 27.81 22.31
C LEU A 209 -5.70 28.87 21.39
#